data_74f1d43fe792e9604f5760667cd3f2c6
#
_entry.id   74f1d43fe792e9604f5760667cd3f2c6
#
_cell.length_a   1.000
_cell.length_b   1.000
_cell.length_c   1.000
_cell.angle_alpha   90.00
_cell.angle_beta   90.00
_cell.angle_gamma   90.00
#
_symmetry.space_group_name_H-M   'P 1'
#
loop_
_entity.id
_entity.type
_entity.pdbx_description
1 polymer ?
#
loop_
_entity_poly.entity_id
_entity_poly.type
_entity_poly.pdbx_seq_one_letter_code
_entity_poly.pdbx_strand_id
1 'polypeptide(L)'
;MKPDKIKRMLDACYLAKRIRELLPELPYVVAPAYIQYIDVIHHLLETNDCVKVSDISDWLNLPRPGVTRTVKDMEVKGYLKKTTSQEDARITYITVTDKGEELSKKYDADYYSRLSGHLTDISDEEADSMIETINKFYKVMSERKVDIE
;
A
#
# COMPACT_ATOMS: atom_id res chain seq x y z
N MET A 1 -8.68 29.30 -0.68
CA MET A 1 -7.82 28.95 0.49
C MET A 1 -6.68 29.96 0.57
N LYS A 2 -6.29 30.37 1.78
CA LYS A 2 -5.17 31.32 1.98
C LYS A 2 -3.83 30.60 1.76
N PRO A 3 -2.81 31.27 1.17
CA PRO A 3 -1.48 30.65 0.92
C PRO A 3 -0.82 30.06 2.16
N ASP A 4 -0.95 30.71 3.32
CA ASP A 4 -0.43 30.20 4.58
C ASP A 4 -1.04 28.84 4.99
N LYS A 5 -2.32 28.64 4.72
CA LYS A 5 -2.98 27.34 4.97
C LYS A 5 -2.39 26.23 4.08
N ILE A 6 -2.03 26.56 2.83
CA ILE A 6 -1.39 25.59 1.92
C ILE A 6 -0.01 25.17 2.45
N LYS A 7 0.79 26.13 2.95
CA LYS A 7 2.09 25.82 3.58
C LYS A 7 1.92 24.85 4.75
N ARG A 8 0.99 25.16 5.66
CA ARG A 8 0.69 24.29 6.81
C ARG A 8 0.21 22.90 6.42
N MET A 9 -0.54 22.76 5.32
CA MET A 9 -0.92 21.45 4.78
C MET A 9 0.31 20.67 4.29
N LEU A 10 1.25 21.33 3.61
CA LEU A 10 2.50 20.68 3.18
C LEU A 10 3.38 20.29 4.36
N ASP A 11 3.45 21.11 5.40
CA ASP A 11 4.16 20.80 6.64
C ASP A 11 3.53 19.56 7.33
N ALA A 12 2.20 19.47 7.35
CA ALA A 12 1.49 18.30 7.87
C ALA A 12 1.77 17.03 7.03
N CYS A 13 1.86 17.14 5.71
CA CYS A 13 2.26 16.03 4.84
C CYS A 13 3.69 15.57 5.12
N TYR A 14 4.60 16.48 5.42
CA TYR A 14 5.97 16.13 5.83
C TYR A 14 5.98 15.37 7.16
N LEU A 15 5.18 15.81 8.14
CA LEU A 15 5.01 15.09 9.40
C LEU A 15 4.39 13.70 9.19
N ALA A 16 3.40 13.59 8.31
CA ALA A 16 2.77 12.31 7.95
C ALA A 16 3.80 11.32 7.35
N LYS A 17 4.75 11.80 6.53
CA LYS A 17 5.87 10.97 6.06
C LYS A 17 6.69 10.43 7.24
N ARG A 18 7.01 11.27 8.22
CA ARG A 18 7.78 10.85 9.42
C ARG A 18 7.02 9.84 10.27
N ILE A 19 5.70 9.92 10.36
CA ILE A 19 4.88 8.91 11.06
C ILE A 19 5.13 7.52 10.47
N ARG A 20 5.25 7.40 9.15
CA ARG A 20 5.56 6.11 8.50
C ARG A 20 6.94 5.56 8.86
N GLU A 21 7.89 6.42 9.21
CA GLU A 21 9.23 6.02 9.67
C GLU A 21 9.23 5.46 11.10
N LEU A 22 8.14 5.66 11.84
CA LEU A 22 7.92 5.11 13.19
C LEU A 22 7.24 3.73 13.19
N LEU A 23 6.87 3.21 12.01
CA LEU A 23 6.36 1.85 11.90
C LEU A 23 7.44 0.84 12.33
N PRO A 24 7.05 -0.38 12.78
CA PRO A 24 7.99 -1.39 13.23
C PRO A 24 9.04 -1.71 12.16
N GLU A 25 10.28 -1.89 12.58
CA GLU A 25 11.32 -2.37 11.69
C GLU A 25 10.98 -3.78 11.20
N LEU A 26 11.01 -3.94 9.87
CA LEU A 26 10.83 -5.22 9.23
C LEU A 26 12.14 -6.03 9.25
N PRO A 27 12.08 -7.38 9.20
CA PRO A 27 13.27 -8.19 9.02
C PRO A 27 14.08 -7.70 7.80
N TYR A 28 15.39 -7.74 7.88
CA TYR A 28 16.31 -7.22 6.85
C TYR A 28 15.99 -7.67 5.41
N VAL A 29 15.44 -8.88 5.27
CA VAL A 29 15.09 -9.46 3.96
C VAL A 29 13.71 -9.02 3.44
N VAL A 30 12.95 -8.27 4.24
CA VAL A 30 11.58 -7.86 3.93
C VAL A 30 11.56 -6.38 3.55
N ALA A 31 11.21 -6.09 2.32
CA ALA A 31 10.97 -4.70 1.91
C ALA A 31 9.60 -4.22 2.42
N PRO A 32 9.45 -2.95 2.84
CA PRO A 32 8.16 -2.39 3.27
C PRO A 32 7.02 -2.56 2.27
N ALA A 33 7.34 -2.55 0.98
CA ALA A 33 6.38 -2.79 -0.09
C ALA A 33 5.71 -4.18 -0.03
N TYR A 34 6.33 -5.20 0.60
CA TYR A 34 5.78 -6.56 0.64
C TYR A 34 4.46 -6.61 1.40
N ILE A 35 4.36 -5.93 2.56
CA ILE A 35 3.13 -5.85 3.33
C ILE A 35 2.03 -5.22 2.46
N GLN A 36 2.33 -4.07 1.83
CA GLN A 36 1.37 -3.39 0.96
C GLN A 36 0.90 -4.28 -0.21
N TYR A 37 1.80 -5.07 -0.81
CA TYR A 37 1.43 -5.96 -1.91
C TYR A 37 0.53 -7.11 -1.44
N ILE A 38 0.79 -7.68 -0.27
CA ILE A 38 -0.06 -8.72 0.32
C ILE A 38 -1.45 -8.15 0.61
N ASP A 39 -1.52 -6.97 1.22
CA ASP A 39 -2.77 -6.27 1.53
C ASP A 39 -3.60 -6.01 0.25
N VAL A 40 -2.97 -5.51 -0.81
CA VAL A 40 -3.62 -5.31 -2.11
C VAL A 40 -4.13 -6.63 -2.71
N ILE A 41 -3.36 -7.71 -2.60
CA ILE A 41 -3.80 -9.03 -3.10
C ILE A 41 -5.04 -9.50 -2.31
N HIS A 42 -5.04 -9.39 -0.98
CA HIS A 42 -6.20 -9.73 -0.16
C HIS A 42 -7.43 -8.92 -0.57
N HIS A 43 -7.28 -7.60 -0.69
CA HIS A 43 -8.37 -6.72 -1.09
C HIS A 43 -8.92 -7.07 -2.48
N LEU A 44 -8.05 -7.32 -3.46
CA LEU A 44 -8.48 -7.73 -4.80
C LEU A 44 -9.22 -9.07 -4.80
N LEU A 45 -8.85 -10.00 -3.92
CA LEU A 45 -9.52 -11.31 -3.79
C LEU A 45 -10.92 -11.20 -3.14
N GLU A 46 -11.28 -10.10 -2.49
CA GLU A 46 -12.64 -9.88 -1.98
C GLU A 46 -13.68 -9.82 -3.12
N THR A 47 -13.27 -9.36 -4.29
CA THR A 47 -14.16 -9.14 -5.45
C THR A 47 -13.77 -9.91 -6.70
N ASN A 48 -12.61 -10.57 -6.71
CA ASN A 48 -12.10 -11.32 -7.86
C ASN A 48 -11.70 -12.73 -7.44
N ASP A 49 -11.91 -13.71 -8.30
CA ASP A 49 -11.51 -15.09 -8.05
C ASP A 49 -9.99 -15.31 -8.11
N CYS A 50 -9.27 -14.40 -8.76
CA CYS A 50 -7.82 -14.48 -8.94
C CYS A 50 -7.20 -13.10 -9.15
N VAL A 51 -5.91 -12.98 -8.86
CA VAL A 51 -5.13 -11.74 -8.99
C VAL A 51 -3.96 -11.93 -9.93
N LYS A 52 -3.75 -10.97 -10.82
CA LYS A 52 -2.62 -10.89 -11.76
C LYS A 52 -1.71 -9.73 -11.39
N VAL A 53 -0.49 -9.73 -11.94
CA VAL A 53 0.45 -8.59 -11.78
C VAL A 53 -0.16 -7.28 -12.29
N SER A 54 -0.95 -7.33 -13.38
CA SER A 54 -1.66 -6.16 -13.90
C SER A 54 -2.61 -5.54 -12.88
N ASP A 55 -3.36 -6.38 -12.18
CA ASP A 55 -4.36 -5.92 -11.22
C ASP A 55 -3.70 -5.18 -10.04
N ILE A 56 -2.57 -5.71 -9.56
CA ILE A 56 -1.75 -5.06 -8.52
C ILE A 56 -1.19 -3.72 -9.04
N SER A 57 -0.69 -3.70 -10.29
CA SER A 57 -0.15 -2.51 -10.93
C SER A 57 -1.20 -1.40 -11.06
N ASP A 58 -2.39 -1.78 -11.51
CA ASP A 58 -3.50 -0.85 -11.72
C ASP A 58 -4.02 -0.31 -10.37
N TRP A 59 -4.15 -1.17 -9.36
CA TRP A 59 -4.56 -0.76 -8.01
C TRP A 59 -3.58 0.23 -7.36
N LEU A 60 -2.29 -0.09 -7.41
CA LEU A 60 -1.24 0.74 -6.81
C LEU A 60 -0.91 1.98 -7.65
N ASN A 61 -1.43 2.09 -8.87
CA ASN A 61 -1.05 3.09 -9.86
C ASN A 61 0.48 3.18 -10.05
N LEU A 62 1.12 2.00 -10.17
CA LEU A 62 2.56 1.85 -10.35
C LEU A 62 2.88 1.24 -11.72
N PRO A 63 4.04 1.58 -12.33
CA PRO A 63 4.48 0.97 -13.58
C PRO A 63 4.66 -0.54 -13.45
N ARG A 64 4.10 -1.33 -14.38
CA ARG A 64 4.16 -2.80 -14.42
C ARG A 64 5.56 -3.40 -14.25
N PRO A 65 6.64 -2.84 -14.84
CA PRO A 65 7.98 -3.39 -14.65
C PRO A 65 8.45 -3.40 -13.20
N GLY A 66 8.11 -2.35 -12.42
CA GLY A 66 8.42 -2.25 -11.00
C GLY A 66 7.64 -3.28 -10.18
N VAL A 67 6.33 -3.40 -10.45
CA VAL A 67 5.46 -4.39 -9.80
C VAL A 67 5.92 -5.82 -10.10
N THR A 68 6.23 -6.12 -11.36
CA THR A 68 6.75 -7.43 -11.77
C THR A 68 8.04 -7.80 -11.04
N ARG A 69 8.95 -6.83 -10.86
CA ARG A 69 10.20 -7.04 -10.12
C ARG A 69 9.93 -7.35 -8.65
N THR A 70 9.06 -6.59 -8.00
CA THR A 70 8.71 -6.81 -6.59
C THR A 70 8.03 -8.16 -6.39
N VAL A 71 7.05 -8.51 -7.23
CA VAL A 71 6.37 -9.82 -7.18
C VAL A 71 7.37 -10.97 -7.39
N LYS A 72 8.32 -10.84 -8.31
CA LYS A 72 9.36 -11.86 -8.53
C LYS A 72 10.28 -12.00 -7.30
N ASP A 73 10.66 -10.89 -6.68
CA ASP A 73 11.48 -10.90 -5.47
C ASP A 73 10.75 -11.56 -4.29
N MET A 74 9.46 -11.24 -4.11
CA MET A 74 8.60 -11.87 -3.11
C MET A 74 8.42 -13.37 -3.36
N GLU A 75 8.29 -13.79 -4.62
CA GLU A 75 8.21 -15.21 -5.01
C GLU A 75 9.49 -15.95 -4.67
N VAL A 76 10.67 -15.40 -5.03
CA VAL A 76 11.98 -16.00 -4.71
C VAL A 76 12.16 -16.15 -3.19
N LYS A 77 11.68 -15.20 -2.42
CA LYS A 77 11.74 -15.23 -0.94
C LYS A 77 10.62 -16.06 -0.30
N GLY A 78 9.71 -16.60 -1.12
CA GLY A 78 8.65 -17.51 -0.69
C GLY A 78 7.43 -16.85 -0.04
N TYR A 79 7.21 -15.54 -0.22
CA TYR A 79 6.03 -14.82 0.28
C TYR A 79 4.83 -14.90 -0.68
N LEU A 80 5.09 -15.01 -1.96
CA LEU A 80 4.09 -15.19 -3.01
C LEU A 80 4.38 -16.44 -3.82
N LYS A 81 3.34 -16.95 -4.47
CA LYS A 81 3.41 -18.04 -5.44
C LYS A 81 2.75 -17.61 -6.74
N LYS A 82 3.37 -17.97 -7.87
CA LYS A 82 2.79 -17.84 -9.19
C LYS A 82 2.23 -19.16 -9.66
N THR A 83 1.04 -19.13 -10.24
CA THR A 83 0.40 -20.29 -10.85
C THR A 83 -0.07 -19.90 -12.24
N THR A 84 0.38 -20.64 -13.25
CA THR A 84 -0.07 -20.44 -14.64
C THR A 84 -1.49 -20.95 -14.78
N SER A 85 -2.35 -20.21 -15.50
CA SER A 85 -3.70 -20.65 -15.82
C SER A 85 -3.67 -21.93 -16.66
N GLN A 86 -4.58 -22.84 -16.36
CA GLN A 86 -4.76 -24.06 -17.16
C GLN A 86 -5.45 -23.80 -18.51
N GLU A 87 -6.22 -22.70 -18.59
CA GLU A 87 -6.97 -22.33 -19.79
C GLU A 87 -6.12 -21.51 -20.78
N ASP A 88 -5.24 -20.64 -20.25
CA ASP A 88 -4.34 -19.82 -21.06
C ASP A 88 -2.98 -19.68 -20.36
N ALA A 89 -1.96 -20.32 -20.93
CA ALA A 89 -0.58 -20.30 -20.41
C ALA A 89 0.06 -18.91 -20.37
N ARG A 90 -0.55 -17.89 -20.99
CA ARG A 90 -0.10 -16.49 -20.91
C ARG A 90 -0.55 -15.80 -19.63
N ILE A 91 -1.54 -16.36 -18.95
CA ILE A 91 -2.10 -15.81 -17.72
C ILE A 91 -1.42 -16.46 -16.52
N THR A 92 -0.88 -15.63 -15.65
CA THR A 92 -0.27 -16.04 -14.38
C THR A 92 -0.99 -15.38 -13.23
N TYR A 93 -1.46 -16.19 -12.31
CA TYR A 93 -2.11 -15.78 -11.08
C TYR A 93 -1.12 -15.70 -9.93
N ILE A 94 -1.34 -14.76 -9.04
CA ILE A 94 -0.54 -14.52 -7.85
C ILE A 94 -1.36 -14.92 -6.62
N THR A 95 -0.76 -15.70 -5.74
CA THR A 95 -1.33 -16.08 -4.44
C THR A 95 -0.34 -15.81 -3.33
N VAL A 96 -0.84 -15.49 -2.14
CA VAL A 96 -0.04 -15.35 -0.94
C VAL A 96 0.25 -16.75 -0.40
N THR A 97 1.46 -16.99 0.07
CA THR A 97 1.85 -18.25 0.73
C THR A 97 1.62 -18.17 2.23
N ASP A 98 1.67 -19.31 2.94
CA ASP A 98 1.58 -19.31 4.42
C ASP A 98 2.61 -18.38 5.06
N LYS A 99 3.83 -18.34 4.50
CA LYS A 99 4.88 -17.41 4.95
C LYS A 99 4.50 -15.94 4.71
N GLY A 100 3.83 -15.65 3.61
CA GLY A 100 3.28 -14.33 3.32
C GLY A 100 2.18 -13.95 4.29
N GLU A 101 1.27 -14.88 4.59
CA GLU A 101 0.19 -14.69 5.56
C GLU A 101 0.73 -14.41 6.97
N GLU A 102 1.73 -15.17 7.42
CA GLU A 102 2.39 -14.93 8.71
C GLU A 102 3.03 -13.55 8.79
N LEU A 103 3.67 -13.10 7.69
CA LEU A 103 4.27 -11.77 7.59
C LEU A 103 3.21 -10.69 7.72
N SER A 104 2.13 -10.77 6.95
CA SER A 104 1.01 -9.83 6.98
C SER A 104 0.37 -9.81 8.36
N LYS A 105 0.00 -10.96 8.91
CA LYS A 105 -0.59 -11.04 10.25
C LYS A 105 0.27 -10.31 11.29
N LYS A 106 1.57 -10.54 11.31
CA LYS A 106 2.46 -9.98 12.34
C LYS A 106 2.64 -8.47 12.21
N TYR A 107 2.90 -7.98 10.99
CA TYR A 107 3.32 -6.60 10.76
C TYR A 107 2.18 -5.68 10.30
N ASP A 108 1.01 -6.23 10.00
CA ASP A 108 -0.19 -5.51 9.65
C ASP A 108 -1.27 -5.73 10.71
N ALA A 109 -2.01 -6.83 10.69
CA ALA A 109 -3.17 -7.04 11.55
C ALA A 109 -2.85 -6.94 13.06
N ASP A 110 -1.82 -7.65 13.54
CA ASP A 110 -1.45 -7.65 14.97
C ASP A 110 -0.90 -6.28 15.41
N TYR A 111 -0.11 -5.62 14.54
CA TYR A 111 0.44 -4.30 14.83
C TYR A 111 -0.66 -3.24 14.91
N TYR A 112 -1.52 -3.13 13.89
CA TYR A 112 -2.58 -2.13 13.88
C TYR A 112 -3.64 -2.38 14.95
N SER A 113 -3.93 -3.64 15.27
CA SER A 113 -4.81 -3.97 16.40
C SER A 113 -4.26 -3.46 17.74
N ARG A 114 -2.93 -3.52 17.94
CA ARG A 114 -2.30 -2.96 19.14
C ARG A 114 -2.25 -1.44 19.10
N LEU A 115 -1.91 -0.87 17.94
CA LEU A 115 -1.83 0.58 17.77
C LEU A 115 -3.18 1.25 17.99
N SER A 116 -4.28 0.63 17.58
CA SER A 116 -5.64 1.20 17.75
C SER A 116 -5.95 1.55 19.21
N GLY A 117 -5.46 0.75 20.17
CA GLY A 117 -5.60 1.02 21.59
C GLY A 117 -4.85 2.28 22.09
N HIS A 118 -3.94 2.83 21.28
CA HIS A 118 -3.19 4.06 21.60
C HIS A 118 -3.70 5.30 20.86
N LEU A 119 -4.61 5.13 19.90
CA LEU A 119 -5.15 6.21 19.06
C LEU A 119 -6.51 6.70 19.56
N THR A 120 -6.76 6.63 20.86
CA THR A 120 -8.06 6.96 21.49
C THR A 120 -8.45 8.44 21.37
N ASP A 121 -7.48 9.31 21.12
CA ASP A 121 -7.69 10.77 20.98
C ASP A 121 -8.01 11.18 19.54
N ILE A 122 -8.08 10.23 18.60
CA ILE A 122 -8.43 10.46 17.20
C ILE A 122 -9.73 9.71 16.92
N SER A 123 -10.78 10.43 16.54
CA SER A 123 -12.04 9.78 16.16
C SER A 123 -12.00 9.20 14.75
N ASP A 124 -12.91 8.28 14.45
CA ASP A 124 -13.06 7.70 13.12
C ASP A 124 -13.39 8.79 12.08
N GLU A 125 -14.22 9.79 12.44
CA GLU A 125 -14.57 10.91 11.57
C GLU A 125 -13.35 11.81 11.25
N GLU A 126 -12.45 12.00 12.22
CA GLU A 126 -11.20 12.75 12.00
C GLU A 126 -10.26 11.96 11.09
N ALA A 127 -10.17 10.65 11.28
CA ALA A 127 -9.38 9.77 10.44
C ALA A 127 -9.90 9.75 8.99
N ASP A 128 -11.20 9.57 8.80
CA ASP A 128 -11.85 9.60 7.48
C ASP A 128 -11.68 10.95 6.80
N SER A 129 -11.86 12.04 7.52
CA SER A 129 -11.66 13.41 7.01
C SER A 129 -10.21 13.64 6.57
N MET A 130 -9.23 13.14 7.31
CA MET A 130 -7.82 13.21 6.96
C MET A 130 -7.54 12.43 5.68
N ILE A 131 -8.03 11.19 5.58
CA ILE A 131 -7.85 10.31 4.40
C ILE A 131 -8.45 10.98 3.15
N GLU A 132 -9.69 11.46 3.24
CA GLU A 132 -10.37 12.13 2.14
C GLU A 132 -9.62 13.40 1.70
N THR A 133 -9.16 14.21 2.65
CA THR A 133 -8.44 15.45 2.36
C THR A 133 -7.09 15.18 1.69
N ILE A 134 -6.35 14.17 2.15
CA ILE A 134 -5.08 13.77 1.52
C ILE A 134 -5.30 13.29 0.09
N ASN A 135 -6.33 12.47 -0.15
CA ASN A 135 -6.67 12.00 -1.50
C ASN A 135 -7.04 13.15 -2.44
N LYS A 136 -7.86 14.11 -1.99
CA LYS A 136 -8.17 15.32 -2.77
C LYS A 136 -6.92 16.15 -3.07
N PHE A 137 -6.06 16.32 -2.06
CA PHE A 137 -4.83 17.09 -2.21
C PHE A 137 -3.86 16.44 -3.18
N TYR A 138 -3.65 15.13 -3.07
CA TYR A 138 -2.83 14.35 -3.99
C TYR A 138 -3.34 14.47 -5.43
N LYS A 139 -4.65 14.33 -5.65
CA LYS A 139 -5.27 14.48 -6.97
C LYS A 139 -4.99 15.85 -7.57
N VAL A 140 -5.21 16.92 -6.81
CA VAL A 140 -4.95 18.30 -7.30
C VAL A 140 -3.47 18.49 -7.64
N MET A 141 -2.55 18.01 -6.80
CA MET A 141 -1.11 18.17 -7.03
C MET A 141 -0.60 17.34 -8.21
N SER A 142 -1.19 16.17 -8.48
CA SER A 142 -0.80 15.30 -9.59
C SER A 142 -1.35 15.78 -10.96
N GLU A 143 -2.55 16.39 -10.96
CA GLU A 143 -3.21 16.84 -12.18
C GLU A 143 -2.86 18.28 -12.60
N ARG A 144 -2.41 19.11 -11.67
CA ARG A 144 -2.14 20.52 -11.91
C ARG A 144 -0.67 20.85 -11.62
N LYS A 145 0.12 20.96 -12.67
CA LYS A 145 1.42 21.62 -12.58
C LYS A 145 1.19 23.13 -12.47
N VAL A 146 1.68 23.72 -11.40
CA VAL A 146 1.76 25.18 -11.27
C VAL A 146 3.16 25.57 -11.69
N ASP A 147 3.30 26.16 -12.89
CA ASP A 147 4.57 26.67 -13.35
C ASP A 147 4.83 28.03 -12.66
N ILE A 148 6.05 28.21 -12.21
CA ILE A 148 6.56 29.47 -11.70
C ILE A 148 7.46 30.02 -12.81
N GLU A 149 6.95 31.01 -13.60
CA GLU A 149 7.77 31.79 -14.51
C GLU A 149 8.61 32.81 -13.74
#